data_5b56cacf788a01fe228dea82776b7752
#
_entry.id   5b56cacf788a01fe228dea82776b7752
#
_cell.length_a   1.000
_cell.length_b   1.000
_cell.length_c   1.000
_cell.angle_alpha   90.00
_cell.angle_beta   90.00
_cell.angle_gamma   90.00
#
_symmetry.space_group_name_H-M   'P 1'
#
loop_
_entity.id
_entity.type
_entity.pdbx_description
1 polymer ?
#
loop_
_entity_poly.entity_id
_entity_poly.type
_entity_poly.pdbx_seq_one_letter_code
_entity_poly.pdbx_strand_id
1 'polypeptide(L)'
;DTYKEQVKTHRSLSFFEEEDFHVEGYPKCMQVKFAYKNGKMLDTDQMEIEGIFPFFEPQKGGTDFLFLPMHFRNRTVGYFVIENAVYLMEKQYLFQVVKTLTNAMENLHKKEKLEYMNQVLSDLYVKDSMTGLYNRMGYQKLSVSYFSIMKEKKVPVLVMFIDLDRLKY
;
A
#
# COMPACT_ATOMS: atom_id res chain seq x y z
N ASP A 1 -17.46 9.24 -10.09
CA ASP A 1 -16.10 9.79 -10.26
C ASP A 1 -15.43 10.12 -8.94
N THR A 2 -16.11 10.74 -7.98
CA THR A 2 -15.57 11.09 -6.65
C THR A 2 -15.11 9.85 -5.85
N TYR A 3 -15.76 8.70 -6.02
CA TYR A 3 -15.39 7.47 -5.35
C TYR A 3 -14.08 6.87 -5.89
N LYS A 4 -13.87 6.97 -7.21
CA LYS A 4 -12.62 6.53 -7.86
C LYS A 4 -11.43 7.43 -7.50
N GLU A 5 -11.66 8.73 -7.28
CA GLU A 5 -10.61 9.67 -6.84
C GLU A 5 -10.23 9.46 -5.38
N GLN A 6 -11.20 9.18 -4.48
CA GLN A 6 -10.89 8.84 -3.08
C GLN A 6 -10.12 7.52 -2.95
N VAL A 7 -10.44 6.53 -3.78
CA VAL A 7 -9.68 5.27 -3.84
C VAL A 7 -8.27 5.48 -4.37
N LYS A 8 -8.07 6.38 -5.35
CA LYS A 8 -6.72 6.75 -5.83
C LYS A 8 -5.89 7.49 -4.78
N THR A 9 -6.49 8.37 -3.97
CA THR A 9 -5.76 9.11 -2.92
C THR A 9 -5.31 8.21 -1.78
N HIS A 10 -6.04 7.12 -1.47
CA HIS A 10 -5.57 6.13 -0.50
C HIS A 10 -4.52 5.17 -1.07
N ARG A 11 -4.53 4.90 -2.38
CA ARG A 11 -3.50 4.08 -3.04
C ARG A 11 -2.12 4.73 -3.04
N SER A 12 -2.02 6.06 -2.99
CA SER A 12 -0.74 6.78 -2.98
C SER A 12 0.07 6.63 -1.70
N LEU A 13 -0.49 6.03 -0.65
CA LEU A 13 0.18 5.77 0.64
C LEU A 13 0.65 4.33 0.80
N SER A 14 0.24 3.41 -0.08
CA SER A 14 0.70 2.02 -0.02
C SER A 14 2.10 1.89 -0.61
N PHE A 15 3.02 1.32 0.18
CA PHE A 15 4.38 1.03 -0.27
C PHE A 15 4.40 -0.10 -1.33
N PHE A 16 3.36 -0.93 -1.36
CA PHE A 16 3.18 -2.03 -2.31
C PHE A 16 1.77 -2.00 -2.86
N GLU A 17 1.65 -2.15 -4.18
CA GLU A 17 0.39 -2.42 -4.85
C GLU A 17 0.17 -3.93 -4.99
N GLU A 18 -1.08 -4.35 -5.19
CA GLU A 18 -1.38 -5.78 -5.36
C GLU A 18 -0.72 -6.35 -6.63
N GLU A 19 -0.42 -5.49 -7.59
CA GLU A 19 0.30 -5.78 -8.84
C GLU A 19 1.80 -6.05 -8.63
N ASP A 20 2.37 -5.59 -7.50
CA ASP A 20 3.77 -5.86 -7.13
C ASP A 20 4.02 -7.31 -6.70
N PHE A 21 2.94 -8.08 -6.44
CA PHE A 21 3.05 -9.47 -6.01
C PHE A 21 2.82 -10.44 -7.17
N HIS A 22 3.89 -11.01 -7.69
CA HIS A 22 3.84 -11.97 -8.78
C HIS A 22 3.77 -13.41 -8.26
N VAL A 23 2.92 -14.22 -8.88
CA VAL A 23 2.78 -15.64 -8.52
C VAL A 23 3.94 -16.46 -9.04
N GLU A 24 4.51 -16.10 -10.20
CA GLU A 24 5.61 -16.81 -10.83
C GLU A 24 6.67 -15.82 -11.34
N GLY A 25 7.90 -16.00 -10.87
CA GLY A 25 9.07 -15.27 -11.34
C GLY A 25 9.08 -13.76 -11.04
N TYR A 26 9.87 -13.05 -11.81
CA TYR A 26 10.00 -11.59 -11.72
C TYR A 26 9.52 -10.95 -13.03
N PRO A 27 8.87 -9.78 -12.97
CA PRO A 27 8.51 -9.03 -14.17
C PRO A 27 9.76 -8.59 -14.95
N LYS A 28 9.59 -8.32 -16.24
CA LYS A 28 10.69 -7.84 -17.08
C LYS A 28 11.22 -6.47 -16.64
N CYS A 29 10.32 -5.60 -16.19
CA CYS A 29 10.64 -4.29 -15.67
C CYS A 29 10.31 -4.23 -14.18
N MET A 30 11.24 -3.75 -13.37
CA MET A 30 11.12 -3.68 -11.92
C MET A 30 11.53 -2.32 -11.42
N GLN A 31 10.84 -1.83 -10.38
CA GLN A 31 11.19 -0.61 -9.70
C GLN A 31 12.30 -0.84 -8.68
N VAL A 32 13.32 0.01 -8.71
CA VAL A 32 14.36 0.05 -7.68
C VAL A 32 13.81 0.83 -6.49
N LYS A 33 13.56 0.16 -5.37
CA LYS A 33 13.07 0.81 -4.14
C LYS A 33 14.22 1.32 -3.26
N PHE A 34 15.40 0.75 -3.41
CA PHE A 34 16.57 1.09 -2.61
C PHE A 34 17.86 0.80 -3.38
N ALA A 35 18.78 1.74 -3.42
CA ALA A 35 20.11 1.54 -3.97
C ALA A 35 21.17 2.26 -3.13
N TYR A 36 22.28 1.58 -2.87
CA TYR A 36 23.40 2.10 -2.09
C TYR A 36 24.70 1.76 -2.80
N LYS A 37 25.50 2.77 -3.12
CA LYS A 37 26.79 2.60 -3.82
C LYS A 37 27.82 3.58 -3.24
N ASN A 38 29.03 3.10 -3.01
CA ASN A 38 30.17 3.92 -2.56
C ASN A 38 29.90 4.78 -1.30
N GLY A 39 29.19 4.19 -0.32
CA GLY A 39 28.89 4.90 0.92
C GLY A 39 27.73 5.88 0.84
N LYS A 40 26.97 5.92 -0.26
CA LYS A 40 25.87 6.86 -0.45
C LYS A 40 24.61 6.15 -0.93
N MET A 41 23.46 6.64 -0.43
CA MET A 41 22.17 6.31 -1.00
C MET A 41 22.03 6.97 -2.36
N LEU A 42 21.55 6.21 -3.33
CA LEU A 42 21.15 6.75 -4.64
C LEU A 42 19.69 7.14 -4.59
N ASP A 43 19.35 8.17 -5.36
CA ASP A 43 17.96 8.52 -5.61
C ASP A 43 17.35 7.44 -6.52
N THR A 44 16.31 6.79 -6.03
CA THR A 44 15.62 5.71 -6.73
C THR A 44 14.23 6.10 -7.20
N ASP A 45 13.82 7.35 -7.00
CA ASP A 45 12.54 7.85 -7.47
C ASP A 45 12.44 7.68 -8.99
N GLN A 46 11.41 6.93 -9.42
CA GLN A 46 11.16 6.59 -10.83
C GLN A 46 12.25 5.74 -11.52
N MET A 47 13.15 5.12 -10.75
CA MET A 47 14.16 4.24 -11.31
C MET A 47 13.57 2.86 -11.60
N GLU A 48 13.49 2.55 -12.89
CA GLU A 48 13.10 1.24 -13.39
C GLU A 48 14.29 0.52 -13.98
N ILE A 49 14.32 -0.80 -13.83
CA ILE A 49 15.37 -1.66 -14.37
C ILE A 49 14.79 -2.77 -15.21
N GLU A 50 15.46 -3.06 -16.30
CA GLU A 50 15.24 -4.27 -17.09
C GLU A 50 16.27 -5.33 -16.70
N GLY A 51 15.78 -6.52 -16.31
CA GLY A 51 16.66 -7.63 -15.92
C GLY A 51 17.06 -7.62 -14.45
N ILE A 52 18.00 -8.52 -14.10
CA ILE A 52 18.32 -8.85 -12.70
C ILE A 52 19.42 -7.96 -12.12
N PHE A 53 20.30 -7.42 -12.97
CA PHE A 53 21.48 -6.64 -12.54
C PHE A 53 21.42 -5.21 -13.07
N PRO A 54 20.91 -4.25 -12.28
CA PRO A 54 20.66 -2.90 -12.77
C PRO A 54 21.92 -2.04 -12.96
N PHE A 55 23.01 -2.33 -12.26
CA PHE A 55 24.19 -1.45 -12.18
C PHE A 55 25.50 -2.21 -12.39
N PHE A 56 25.47 -3.22 -13.25
CA PHE A 56 26.66 -4.02 -13.51
C PHE A 56 27.69 -3.23 -14.33
N GLU A 57 28.81 -2.95 -13.69
CA GLU A 57 30.03 -2.46 -14.36
C GLU A 57 31.08 -3.56 -14.26
N PRO A 58 31.50 -4.16 -15.39
CA PRO A 58 32.51 -5.21 -15.35
C PRO A 58 33.83 -4.70 -14.75
N GLN A 59 34.25 -5.32 -13.64
CA GLN A 59 35.53 -4.99 -13.02
C GLN A 59 36.64 -5.95 -13.47
N LYS A 60 37.89 -5.43 -13.55
CA LYS A 60 39.04 -6.28 -13.75
C LYS A 60 39.26 -7.16 -12.52
N GLY A 61 39.06 -8.46 -12.66
CA GLY A 61 39.17 -9.42 -11.55
C GLY A 61 37.89 -10.16 -11.20
N GLY A 62 36.79 -9.80 -11.84
CA GLY A 62 35.48 -10.40 -11.57
C GLY A 62 34.72 -9.66 -10.48
N THR A 63 33.44 -9.92 -10.41
CA THR A 63 32.52 -9.34 -9.39
C THR A 63 31.57 -10.44 -8.95
N ASP A 64 31.49 -10.65 -7.65
CA ASP A 64 30.57 -11.60 -7.07
C ASP A 64 29.25 -10.90 -6.71
N PHE A 65 28.14 -11.53 -7.04
CA PHE A 65 26.82 -11.05 -6.67
C PHE A 65 26.10 -12.05 -5.77
N LEU A 66 25.66 -11.58 -4.63
CA LEU A 66 24.78 -12.32 -3.75
C LEU A 66 23.35 -11.90 -4.04
N PHE A 67 22.57 -12.83 -4.59
CA PHE A 67 21.18 -12.64 -4.91
C PHE A 67 20.29 -13.20 -3.81
N LEU A 68 19.45 -12.37 -3.22
CA LEU A 68 18.58 -12.72 -2.09
C LEU A 68 17.12 -12.49 -2.48
N PRO A 69 16.41 -13.53 -2.91
CA PRO A 69 15.02 -13.41 -3.27
C PRO A 69 14.16 -13.14 -2.04
N MET A 70 13.20 -12.23 -2.19
CA MET A 70 12.14 -12.01 -1.24
C MET A 70 10.85 -12.60 -1.79
N HIS A 71 10.32 -13.59 -1.12
CA HIS A 71 9.07 -14.22 -1.50
C HIS A 71 8.21 -14.47 -0.26
N PHE A 72 6.92 -14.37 -0.47
CA PHE A 72 5.95 -14.72 0.54
C PHE A 72 5.07 -15.85 0.00
N ARG A 73 5.17 -17.04 0.63
CA ARG A 73 4.57 -18.28 0.13
C ARG A 73 4.99 -18.53 -1.33
N ASN A 74 4.02 -18.45 -2.27
CA ASN A 74 4.22 -18.62 -3.70
C ASN A 74 4.26 -17.31 -4.49
N ARG A 75 4.31 -16.17 -3.79
CA ARG A 75 4.34 -14.84 -4.44
C ARG A 75 5.71 -14.22 -4.26
N THR A 76 6.26 -13.72 -5.33
CA THR A 76 7.52 -12.98 -5.36
C THR A 76 7.23 -11.50 -5.08
N VAL A 77 7.96 -10.92 -4.12
CA VAL A 77 7.85 -9.49 -3.76
C VAL A 77 8.95 -8.68 -4.41
N GLY A 78 10.13 -9.27 -4.52
CA GLY A 78 11.32 -8.61 -5.05
C GLY A 78 12.58 -9.37 -4.68
N TYR A 79 13.71 -8.71 -4.75
CA TYR A 79 14.99 -9.28 -4.35
C TYR A 79 15.98 -8.19 -3.93
N PHE A 80 16.98 -8.58 -3.16
CA PHE A 80 18.17 -7.79 -2.94
C PHE A 80 19.34 -8.36 -3.75
N VAL A 81 20.18 -7.46 -4.28
CA VAL A 81 21.47 -7.82 -4.88
C VAL A 81 22.56 -7.10 -4.09
N ILE A 82 23.55 -7.84 -3.61
CA ILE A 82 24.68 -7.30 -2.87
C ILE A 82 25.96 -7.68 -3.63
N GLU A 83 26.73 -6.68 -4.01
CA GLU A 83 27.99 -6.84 -4.72
C GLU A 83 29.15 -7.11 -3.74
N ASN A 84 30.06 -8.02 -4.09
CA ASN A 84 31.27 -8.36 -3.33
C ASN A 84 31.02 -8.74 -1.87
N ALA A 85 29.95 -9.50 -1.61
CA ALA A 85 29.50 -9.83 -0.27
C ALA A 85 29.48 -11.34 0.04
N VAL A 86 30.28 -12.14 -0.65
CA VAL A 86 30.34 -13.60 -0.47
C VAL A 86 30.65 -14.00 0.98
N TYR A 87 31.43 -13.18 1.70
CA TYR A 87 31.73 -13.40 3.12
C TYR A 87 30.47 -13.37 4.03
N LEU A 88 29.36 -12.78 3.55
CA LEU A 88 28.09 -12.80 4.27
C LEU A 88 27.36 -14.15 4.18
N MET A 89 27.70 -14.99 3.18
CA MET A 89 27.06 -16.29 3.00
C MET A 89 27.35 -17.25 4.16
N GLU A 90 28.51 -17.11 4.79
CA GLU A 90 28.89 -17.93 5.95
C GLU A 90 28.10 -17.58 7.21
N LYS A 91 27.43 -16.42 7.22
CA LYS A 91 26.69 -15.93 8.36
C LYS A 91 25.20 -16.07 8.15
N GLN A 92 24.56 -16.90 8.96
CA GLN A 92 23.09 -17.11 8.92
C GLN A 92 22.27 -15.83 9.14
N TYR A 93 22.89 -14.77 9.67
CA TYR A 93 22.20 -13.50 9.96
C TYR A 93 21.56 -12.85 8.74
N LEU A 94 22.19 -12.95 7.57
CA LEU A 94 21.67 -12.32 6.35
C LEU A 94 20.32 -12.90 5.95
N PHE A 95 20.19 -14.22 5.97
CA PHE A 95 18.93 -14.89 5.67
C PHE A 95 17.84 -14.57 6.70
N GLN A 96 18.21 -14.45 7.98
CA GLN A 96 17.28 -14.03 9.02
C GLN A 96 16.79 -12.59 8.80
N VAL A 97 17.68 -11.68 8.44
CA VAL A 97 17.32 -10.29 8.12
C VAL A 97 16.36 -10.23 6.93
N VAL A 98 16.67 -10.91 5.83
CA VAL A 98 15.80 -10.94 4.64
C VAL A 98 14.43 -11.53 4.99
N LYS A 99 14.40 -12.63 5.74
CA LYS A 99 13.16 -13.26 6.19
C LYS A 99 12.34 -12.33 7.08
N THR A 100 13.00 -11.63 8.00
CA THR A 100 12.32 -10.67 8.90
C THR A 100 11.76 -9.50 8.11
N LEU A 101 12.52 -8.95 7.16
CA LEU A 101 12.05 -7.89 6.28
C LEU A 101 10.86 -8.35 5.45
N THR A 102 10.94 -9.51 4.81
CA THR A 102 9.82 -10.06 4.00
C THR A 102 8.56 -10.23 4.84
N ASN A 103 8.68 -10.76 6.06
CA ASN A 103 7.55 -10.90 6.97
C ASN A 103 6.98 -9.54 7.41
N ALA A 104 7.85 -8.55 7.68
CA ALA A 104 7.41 -7.21 8.05
C ALA A 104 6.63 -6.54 6.90
N MET A 105 7.13 -6.66 5.68
CA MET A 105 6.48 -6.14 4.47
C MET A 105 5.10 -6.78 4.25
N GLU A 106 5.01 -8.09 4.42
CA GLU A 106 3.72 -8.79 4.34
C GLU A 106 2.73 -8.33 5.41
N ASN A 107 3.20 -8.15 6.63
CA ASN A 107 2.34 -7.67 7.72
C ASN A 107 1.84 -6.25 7.46
N LEU A 108 2.69 -5.38 6.91
CA LEU A 108 2.27 -4.04 6.48
C LEU A 108 1.20 -4.10 5.40
N HIS A 109 1.42 -4.89 4.35
CA HIS A 109 0.43 -5.07 3.28
C HIS A 109 -0.91 -5.62 3.80
N LYS A 110 -0.87 -6.63 4.68
CA LYS A 110 -2.08 -7.16 5.32
C LYS A 110 -2.81 -6.11 6.15
N LYS A 111 -2.07 -5.30 6.90
CA LYS A 111 -2.63 -4.23 7.71
C LYS A 111 -3.33 -3.20 6.84
N GLU A 112 -2.69 -2.72 5.79
CA GLU A 112 -3.26 -1.76 4.84
C GLU A 112 -4.53 -2.32 4.18
N LYS A 113 -4.51 -3.58 3.76
CA LYS A 113 -5.68 -4.25 3.18
C LYS A 113 -6.84 -4.34 4.18
N LEU A 114 -6.57 -4.67 5.44
CA LEU A 114 -7.58 -4.71 6.49
C LEU A 114 -8.16 -3.31 6.79
N GLU A 115 -7.33 -2.29 6.84
CA GLU A 115 -7.77 -0.91 7.03
C GLU A 115 -8.67 -0.46 5.88
N TYR A 116 -8.28 -0.74 4.64
CA TYR A 116 -9.11 -0.47 3.47
C TYR A 116 -10.46 -1.20 3.52
N MET A 117 -10.45 -2.51 3.82
CA MET A 117 -11.68 -3.29 3.94
C MET A 117 -12.59 -2.75 5.05
N ASN A 118 -12.04 -2.39 6.20
CA ASN A 118 -12.79 -1.78 7.29
C ASN A 118 -13.41 -0.43 6.88
N GLN A 119 -12.70 0.38 6.10
CA GLN A 119 -13.23 1.63 5.58
C GLN A 119 -14.41 1.37 4.63
N VAL A 120 -14.26 0.44 3.70
CA VAL A 120 -15.34 0.06 2.76
C VAL A 120 -16.56 -0.47 3.52
N LEU A 121 -16.35 -1.35 4.49
CA LEU A 121 -17.45 -1.87 5.34
C LEU A 121 -18.12 -0.75 6.13
N SER A 122 -17.35 0.17 6.69
CA SER A 122 -17.89 1.34 7.40
C SER A 122 -18.75 2.21 6.49
N ASP A 123 -18.30 2.45 5.25
CA ASP A 123 -19.06 3.23 4.26
C ASP A 123 -20.38 2.53 3.86
N LEU A 124 -20.33 1.22 3.61
CA LEU A 124 -21.54 0.43 3.32
C LEU A 124 -22.53 0.41 4.49
N TYR A 125 -22.03 0.44 5.74
CA TYR A 125 -22.87 0.45 6.91
C TYR A 125 -23.60 1.77 7.15
N VAL A 126 -23.00 2.91 6.75
CA VAL A 126 -23.59 4.24 7.03
C VAL A 126 -24.23 4.90 5.81
N LYS A 127 -24.05 4.36 4.61
CA LYS A 127 -24.61 4.88 3.36
C LYS A 127 -25.65 3.95 2.78
N ASP A 128 -26.61 4.52 2.08
CA ASP A 128 -27.56 3.79 1.24
C ASP A 128 -26.91 3.46 -0.10
N SER A 129 -26.98 2.19 -0.50
CA SER A 129 -26.26 1.69 -1.70
C SER A 129 -26.81 2.24 -3.02
N MET A 130 -28.08 2.66 -3.06
CA MET A 130 -28.71 3.16 -4.28
C MET A 130 -28.46 4.64 -4.49
N THR A 131 -28.56 5.43 -3.41
CA THR A 131 -28.50 6.89 -3.47
C THR A 131 -27.13 7.47 -3.11
N GLY A 132 -26.28 6.69 -2.40
CA GLY A 132 -25.02 7.16 -1.85
C GLY A 132 -25.16 8.11 -0.66
N LEU A 133 -26.40 8.44 -0.25
CA LEU A 133 -26.68 9.28 0.91
C LEU A 133 -26.49 8.50 2.21
N TYR A 134 -26.35 9.21 3.31
CA TYR A 134 -26.32 8.57 4.63
C TYR A 134 -27.66 7.91 4.93
N ASN A 135 -27.61 6.62 5.26
CA ASN A 135 -28.77 5.89 5.74
C ASN A 135 -29.11 6.29 7.20
N ARG A 136 -30.13 5.67 7.79
CA ARG A 136 -30.54 5.94 9.17
C ARG A 136 -29.39 5.81 10.17
N MET A 137 -28.55 4.80 10.03
CA MET A 137 -27.39 4.57 10.92
C MET A 137 -26.33 5.65 10.75
N GLY A 138 -26.05 6.03 9.51
CA GLY A 138 -25.14 7.13 9.18
C GLY A 138 -25.62 8.45 9.76
N TYR A 139 -26.91 8.75 9.61
CA TYR A 139 -27.50 9.93 10.22
C TYR A 139 -27.34 9.93 11.74
N GLN A 140 -27.70 8.83 12.43
CA GLN A 140 -27.61 8.75 13.88
C GLN A 140 -26.17 8.91 14.38
N LYS A 141 -25.19 8.30 13.70
CA LYS A 141 -23.77 8.34 14.08
C LYS A 141 -23.15 9.72 13.87
N LEU A 142 -23.47 10.37 12.76
CA LEU A 142 -22.81 11.60 12.34
C LEU A 142 -23.50 12.87 12.84
N SER A 143 -24.83 12.87 12.96
CA SER A 143 -25.59 14.06 13.38
C SER A 143 -25.12 14.59 14.72
N VAL A 144 -24.87 13.73 15.69
CA VAL A 144 -24.41 14.13 17.03
C VAL A 144 -23.07 14.89 16.96
N SER A 145 -22.12 14.38 16.18
CA SER A 145 -20.82 15.00 15.98
C SER A 145 -20.93 16.33 15.25
N TYR A 146 -21.73 16.39 14.17
CA TYR A 146 -21.95 17.62 13.44
C TYR A 146 -22.63 18.69 14.28
N PHE A 147 -23.68 18.35 15.03
CA PHE A 147 -24.34 19.29 15.94
C PHE A 147 -23.39 19.82 17.00
N SER A 148 -22.54 18.98 17.57
CA SER A 148 -21.54 19.41 18.56
C SER A 148 -20.56 20.43 17.98
N ILE A 149 -20.02 20.15 16.80
CA ILE A 149 -19.07 21.05 16.09
C ILE A 149 -19.76 22.38 15.73
N MET A 150 -20.99 22.33 15.21
CA MET A 150 -21.73 23.54 14.82
C MET A 150 -22.09 24.39 16.04
N LYS A 151 -22.45 23.76 17.16
CA LYS A 151 -22.69 24.44 18.44
C LYS A 151 -21.45 25.17 18.95
N GLU A 152 -20.29 24.50 18.90
CA GLU A 152 -19.01 25.08 19.31
C GLU A 152 -18.63 26.28 18.42
N LYS A 153 -18.79 26.13 17.10
CA LYS A 153 -18.51 27.18 16.11
C LYS A 153 -19.57 28.27 16.05
N LYS A 154 -20.68 28.13 16.77
CA LYS A 154 -21.84 29.07 16.75
C LYS A 154 -22.40 29.28 15.33
N VAL A 155 -22.40 28.24 14.52
CA VAL A 155 -22.95 28.27 13.15
C VAL A 155 -24.41 27.83 13.18
N PRO A 156 -25.35 28.56 12.54
CA PRO A 156 -26.75 28.16 12.46
C PRO A 156 -26.89 26.85 11.67
N VAL A 157 -27.78 25.97 12.12
CA VAL A 157 -28.08 24.69 11.50
C VAL A 157 -29.53 24.66 11.08
N LEU A 158 -29.80 24.32 9.83
CA LEU A 158 -31.12 24.03 9.32
C LEU A 158 -31.33 22.51 9.25
N VAL A 159 -32.42 22.03 9.84
CA VAL A 159 -32.85 20.63 9.72
C VAL A 159 -34.10 20.60 8.85
N MET A 160 -34.08 19.77 7.81
CA MET A 160 -35.19 19.60 6.89
C MET A 160 -35.64 18.14 6.89
N PHE A 161 -36.94 17.92 6.98
CA PHE A 161 -37.58 16.62 6.77
C PHE A 161 -38.29 16.64 5.44
N ILE A 162 -38.00 15.67 4.57
CA ILE A 162 -38.59 15.54 3.26
C ILE A 162 -39.23 14.15 3.17
N ASP A 163 -40.48 14.09 2.76
CA ASP A 163 -41.21 12.85 2.49
C ASP A 163 -41.84 12.91 1.11
N LEU A 164 -41.93 11.74 0.48
CA LEU A 164 -42.57 11.60 -0.85
C LEU A 164 -43.97 11.03 -0.69
N ASP A 165 -44.97 11.84 -1.02
CA ASP A 165 -46.34 11.42 -1.00
C ASP A 165 -46.61 10.32 -2.04
N ARG A 166 -47.42 9.34 -1.67
CA ARG A 166 -47.91 8.25 -2.54
C ARG A 166 -46.83 7.33 -3.13
N LEU A 167 -45.75 7.08 -2.42
CA LEU A 167 -44.68 6.16 -2.88
C LEU A 167 -45.12 4.68 -2.92
N LYS A 168 -46.29 4.35 -2.36
CA LYS A 168 -46.85 2.98 -2.29
C LYS A 168 -47.97 2.76 -3.32
N TYR A 169 -47.66 2.96 -4.60
CA TYR A 169 -48.52 2.48 -5.67
C TYR A 169 -47.67 1.66 -6.66
#